data_ebb7529fdac2cdd86dd4ebb86a265608
#
_entry.id   ebb7529fdac2cdd86dd4ebb86a265608
#
_cell.length_a   1.000
_cell.length_b   1.000
_cell.length_c   1.000
_cell.angle_alpha   90.00
_cell.angle_beta   90.00
_cell.angle_gamma   90.00
#
_symmetry.space_group_name_H-M   'P 1'
#
loop_
_entity.id
_entity.type
_entity.pdbx_description
1 polymer ?
#
loop_
_entity_poly.entity_id
_entity_poly.type
_entity_poly.pdbx_seq_one_letter_code
_entity_poly.pdbx_strand_id
1 'polypeptide(L)'
;MSLIVKIKKQLDNFMLSVDMELTDEIVSVIGMSGSGKSMTLKCIAGIETPDCGFISLNGRVLYDSKNRINLHPGKRRVGYLFQDYALFPTMTVMENICIAMGHRDEEKVKGMLKRYGLDGMADTYPDHLSGGQRQRVAMLRMLAAKPECILLYEPFSALDEHVKRSMESELMEMLTDFHNPVIFVSHNRDEVYRLAERIGSIERGVLSTVRDKKDFFMRPMSVEQALLVGCNNISELKWQDKNHVLAVEWDSVFEVTDEQLEQTAMSMDGISPVSYTHLTLPTIEPV
;
A
#
# COMPACT_ATOMS: atom_id res chain seq x y z
N MET A 1 1.84 -3.11 -18.76
CA MET A 1 3.08 -3.48 -18.03
C MET A 1 2.68 -4.25 -16.78
N SER A 2 3.52 -5.14 -16.22
CA SER A 2 3.07 -5.96 -15.09
C SER A 2 4.19 -6.18 -14.06
N LEU A 3 3.80 -6.22 -12.79
CA LEU A 3 4.63 -6.65 -11.67
C LEU A 3 4.04 -7.94 -11.12
N ILE A 4 4.83 -9.01 -11.10
CA ILE A 4 4.46 -10.29 -10.49
C ILE A 4 5.35 -10.50 -9.26
N VAL A 5 4.73 -10.74 -8.12
CA VAL A 5 5.41 -10.98 -6.84
C VAL A 5 4.85 -12.24 -6.21
N LYS A 6 5.68 -13.28 -6.11
CA LYS A 6 5.36 -14.57 -5.46
C LYS A 6 6.50 -14.94 -4.55
N ILE A 7 6.48 -14.47 -3.31
CA ILE A 7 7.60 -14.62 -2.39
C ILE A 7 7.16 -15.13 -1.02
N LYS A 8 8.11 -15.78 -0.35
CA LYS A 8 8.02 -16.07 1.09
C LYS A 8 9.29 -15.60 1.78
N LYS A 9 9.11 -15.07 2.99
CA LYS A 9 10.22 -14.64 3.84
C LYS A 9 9.89 -14.93 5.29
N GLN A 10 10.76 -15.67 5.99
CA GLN A 10 10.66 -15.88 7.43
C GLN A 10 11.00 -14.57 8.15
N LEU A 11 10.10 -14.13 8.98
CA LEU A 11 10.31 -13.07 9.95
C LEU A 11 10.35 -13.69 11.35
N ASP A 12 10.76 -12.95 12.35
CA ASP A 12 11.00 -13.50 13.71
C ASP A 12 9.82 -14.34 14.22
N ASN A 13 8.59 -13.89 14.03
CA ASN A 13 7.40 -14.48 14.61
C ASN A 13 6.44 -15.12 13.60
N PHE A 14 6.64 -14.91 12.29
CA PHE A 14 5.73 -15.43 11.26
C PHE A 14 6.39 -15.51 9.89
N MET A 15 5.76 -16.27 9.00
CA MET A 15 6.14 -16.37 7.59
C MET A 15 5.36 -15.33 6.78
N LEU A 16 6.06 -14.36 6.19
CA LEU A 16 5.48 -13.49 5.17
C LEU A 16 5.29 -14.26 3.87
N SER A 17 4.08 -14.26 3.35
CA SER A 17 3.70 -14.87 2.08
C SER A 17 2.93 -13.87 1.22
N VAL A 18 3.49 -13.52 0.07
CA VAL A 18 2.93 -12.54 -0.85
C VAL A 18 2.76 -13.20 -2.21
N ASP A 19 1.54 -13.21 -2.72
CA ASP A 19 1.22 -13.60 -4.10
C ASP A 19 0.32 -12.51 -4.70
N MET A 20 0.85 -11.73 -5.63
CA MET A 20 0.10 -10.69 -6.33
C MET A 20 0.62 -10.47 -7.74
N GLU A 21 -0.30 -10.05 -8.59
CA GLU A 21 -0.02 -9.57 -9.94
C GLU A 21 -0.70 -8.22 -10.14
N LEU A 22 0.06 -7.23 -10.56
CA LEU A 22 -0.37 -5.85 -10.75
C LEU A 22 -0.02 -5.40 -12.15
N THR A 23 -0.87 -4.53 -12.70
CA THR A 23 -0.65 -3.91 -14.01
C THR A 23 -0.45 -2.40 -13.85
N ASP A 24 -0.98 -1.59 -14.76
CA ASP A 24 -0.98 -0.14 -14.72
C ASP A 24 -2.08 0.33 -13.75
N GLU A 25 -1.81 0.29 -12.47
CA GLU A 25 -2.79 0.59 -11.42
C GLU A 25 -2.11 1.01 -10.12
N ILE A 26 -2.85 1.71 -9.27
CA ILE A 26 -2.42 2.08 -7.92
C ILE A 26 -3.04 1.11 -6.93
N VAL A 27 -2.20 0.29 -6.30
CA VAL A 27 -2.62 -0.70 -5.30
C VAL A 27 -2.15 -0.29 -3.92
N SER A 28 -3.06 -0.31 -2.95
CA SER A 28 -2.68 -0.17 -1.55
C SER A 28 -2.53 -1.53 -0.88
N VAL A 29 -1.47 -1.64 -0.06
CA VAL A 29 -1.30 -2.76 0.86
C VAL A 29 -1.47 -2.26 2.29
N ILE A 30 -2.54 -2.72 2.94
CA ILE A 30 -2.88 -2.34 4.31
C ILE A 30 -2.68 -3.51 5.29
N GLY A 31 -2.78 -3.25 6.58
CA GLY A 31 -2.64 -4.28 7.62
C GLY A 31 -2.14 -3.69 8.93
N MET A 32 -2.22 -4.47 10.00
CA MET A 32 -1.76 -4.04 11.33
C MET A 32 -0.26 -3.72 11.35
N SER A 33 0.19 -2.97 12.35
CA SER A 33 1.62 -2.73 12.54
C SER A 33 2.36 -4.05 12.69
N GLY A 34 3.52 -4.18 12.05
CA GLY A 34 4.31 -5.42 12.10
C GLY A 34 3.82 -6.56 11.19
N SER A 35 2.73 -6.40 10.41
CA SER A 35 2.19 -7.49 9.56
C SER A 35 3.07 -7.88 8.37
N GLY A 36 4.10 -7.10 8.01
CA GLY A 36 5.02 -7.40 6.90
C GLY A 36 4.92 -6.45 5.70
N LYS A 37 4.11 -5.39 5.75
CA LYS A 37 3.94 -4.42 4.65
C LYS A 37 5.26 -3.81 4.15
N SER A 38 6.04 -3.25 5.08
CA SER A 38 7.35 -2.67 4.73
C SER A 38 8.34 -3.71 4.21
N MET A 39 8.29 -4.93 4.75
CA MET A 39 9.13 -6.03 4.29
C MET A 39 8.78 -6.42 2.85
N THR A 40 7.49 -6.46 2.50
CA THR A 40 7.03 -6.71 1.13
C THR A 40 7.64 -5.70 0.16
N LEU A 41 7.52 -4.40 0.44
CA LEU A 41 8.09 -3.36 -0.42
C LEU A 41 9.63 -3.45 -0.50
N LYS A 42 10.31 -3.71 0.61
CA LYS A 42 11.77 -3.90 0.64
C LYS A 42 12.21 -5.10 -0.20
N CYS A 43 11.47 -6.21 -0.17
CA CYS A 43 11.73 -7.37 -1.00
C CYS A 43 11.57 -7.06 -2.51
N ILE A 44 10.55 -6.31 -2.90
CA ILE A 44 10.34 -5.90 -4.29
C ILE A 44 11.48 -4.98 -4.76
N ALA A 45 11.85 -4.01 -3.93
CA ALA A 45 12.95 -3.08 -4.21
C ALA A 45 14.34 -3.75 -4.24
N GLY A 46 14.47 -4.95 -3.62
CA GLY A 46 15.75 -5.66 -3.48
C GLY A 46 16.63 -5.17 -2.33
N ILE A 47 16.08 -4.37 -1.44
CA ILE A 47 16.72 -3.94 -0.19
C ILE A 47 16.83 -5.13 0.76
N GLU A 48 15.80 -5.97 0.75
CA GLU A 48 15.75 -7.23 1.47
C GLU A 48 15.61 -8.40 0.48
N THR A 49 16.18 -9.54 0.83
CA THR A 49 16.11 -10.74 0.00
C THR A 49 15.04 -11.68 0.54
N PRO A 50 14.05 -12.09 -0.25
CA PRO A 50 13.13 -13.18 0.12
C PRO A 50 13.88 -14.50 0.34
N ASP A 51 13.34 -15.41 1.15
CA ASP A 51 13.94 -16.74 1.33
C ASP A 51 13.67 -17.63 0.15
N CYS A 52 12.48 -17.51 -0.46
CA CYS A 52 12.16 -18.18 -1.71
C CYS A 52 11.09 -17.44 -2.51
N GLY A 53 10.99 -17.78 -3.79
CA GLY A 53 9.97 -17.27 -4.68
C GLY A 53 10.49 -16.60 -5.94
N PHE A 54 9.67 -15.71 -6.49
CA PHE A 54 9.87 -15.09 -7.80
C PHE A 54 9.34 -13.66 -7.81
N ILE A 55 10.11 -12.75 -8.39
CA ILE A 55 9.66 -11.36 -8.67
C ILE A 55 10.05 -11.02 -10.11
N SER A 56 9.09 -10.55 -10.90
CA SER A 56 9.36 -10.01 -12.22
C SER A 56 8.65 -8.68 -12.46
N LEU A 57 9.28 -7.81 -13.22
CA LEU A 57 8.75 -6.51 -13.62
C LEU A 57 8.89 -6.38 -15.14
N ASN A 58 7.76 -6.21 -15.84
CA ASN A 58 7.71 -6.08 -17.29
C ASN A 58 8.43 -7.23 -18.02
N GLY A 59 8.24 -8.47 -17.54
CA GLY A 59 8.89 -9.66 -18.08
C GLY A 59 10.36 -9.84 -17.68
N ARG A 60 10.98 -8.86 -17.04
CA ARG A 60 12.35 -8.94 -16.52
C ARG A 60 12.35 -9.55 -15.13
N VAL A 61 13.05 -10.66 -14.94
CA VAL A 61 13.19 -11.32 -13.64
C VAL A 61 14.09 -10.48 -12.73
N LEU A 62 13.55 -10.06 -11.58
CA LEU A 62 14.26 -9.31 -10.55
C LEU A 62 14.82 -10.22 -9.46
N TYR A 63 14.05 -11.26 -9.11
CA TYR A 63 14.41 -12.28 -8.15
C TYR A 63 13.84 -13.63 -8.57
N ASP A 64 14.64 -14.67 -8.46
CA ASP A 64 14.21 -16.07 -8.65
C ASP A 64 15.11 -16.98 -7.81
N SER A 65 14.54 -17.54 -6.75
CA SER A 65 15.28 -18.43 -5.84
C SER A 65 15.72 -19.73 -6.49
N LYS A 66 14.94 -20.25 -7.46
CA LYS A 66 15.26 -21.51 -8.17
C LYS A 66 16.43 -21.34 -9.12
N ASN A 67 16.45 -20.21 -9.84
CA ASN A 67 17.49 -19.89 -10.81
C ASN A 67 18.64 -19.06 -10.20
N ARG A 68 18.62 -18.79 -8.89
CA ARG A 68 19.62 -17.99 -8.18
C ARG A 68 19.81 -16.59 -8.77
N ILE A 69 18.72 -15.98 -9.23
CA ILE A 69 18.72 -14.61 -9.73
C ILE A 69 18.33 -13.67 -8.57
N ASN A 70 19.14 -12.65 -8.31
CA ASN A 70 18.83 -11.57 -7.38
C ASN A 70 19.48 -10.28 -7.89
N LEU A 71 18.70 -9.46 -8.60
CA LEU A 71 19.20 -8.20 -9.12
C LEU A 71 19.41 -7.19 -7.99
N HIS A 72 20.56 -6.52 -8.03
CA HIS A 72 20.86 -5.41 -7.14
C HIS A 72 19.78 -4.31 -7.26
N PRO A 73 19.38 -3.62 -6.17
CA PRO A 73 18.35 -2.59 -6.17
C PRO A 73 18.45 -1.58 -7.32
N GLY A 74 19.65 -1.01 -7.53
CA GLY A 74 19.90 -0.03 -8.59
C GLY A 74 19.67 -0.55 -10.02
N LYS A 75 19.58 -1.87 -10.24
CA LYS A 75 19.28 -2.50 -11.54
C LYS A 75 17.81 -2.88 -11.70
N ARG A 76 17.01 -2.77 -10.63
CA ARG A 76 15.60 -3.18 -10.65
C ARG A 76 14.68 -2.16 -11.33
N ARG A 77 15.10 -0.91 -11.48
CA ARG A 77 14.28 0.20 -11.96
C ARG A 77 13.00 0.38 -11.16
N VAL A 78 13.09 0.19 -9.86
CA VAL A 78 12.00 0.38 -8.91
C VAL A 78 12.26 1.67 -8.15
N GLY A 79 11.33 2.62 -8.22
CA GLY A 79 11.34 3.81 -7.39
C GLY A 79 10.85 3.46 -5.98
N TYR A 80 11.58 3.88 -4.96
CA TYR A 80 11.19 3.67 -3.57
C TYR A 80 11.19 4.99 -2.81
N LEU A 81 10.04 5.37 -2.27
CA LEU A 81 9.93 6.51 -1.37
C LEU A 81 9.95 6.01 0.08
N PHE A 82 10.99 6.39 0.80
CA PHE A 82 11.14 6.09 2.22
C PHE A 82 10.32 7.07 3.08
N GLN A 83 9.95 6.66 4.26
CA GLN A 83 9.19 7.47 5.22
C GLN A 83 9.95 8.76 5.63
N ASP A 84 11.27 8.69 5.74
CA ASP A 84 12.17 9.81 6.05
C ASP A 84 12.68 10.55 4.81
N TYR A 85 12.07 10.22 3.62
CA TYR A 85 12.45 10.76 2.31
C TYR A 85 13.86 10.41 1.84
N ALA A 86 14.76 10.00 2.72
CA ALA A 86 16.15 9.60 2.47
C ALA A 86 16.90 10.52 1.50
N LEU A 87 16.72 11.86 1.61
CA LEU A 87 17.50 12.84 0.84
C LEU A 87 18.94 12.84 1.32
N PHE A 88 19.87 13.02 0.39
CA PHE A 88 21.28 13.17 0.73
C PHE A 88 21.52 14.55 1.37
N PRO A 89 21.81 14.64 2.67
CA PRO A 89 21.87 15.92 3.39
C PRO A 89 23.03 16.82 2.94
N THR A 90 24.09 16.23 2.41
CA THR A 90 25.28 16.92 1.92
C THR A 90 25.18 17.38 0.47
N MET A 91 24.05 17.11 -0.19
CA MET A 91 23.76 17.46 -1.58
C MET A 91 22.65 18.50 -1.64
N THR A 92 22.74 19.42 -2.55
CA THR A 92 21.66 20.36 -2.87
C THR A 92 20.45 19.64 -3.48
N VAL A 93 19.32 20.32 -3.61
CA VAL A 93 18.14 19.82 -4.32
C VAL A 93 18.48 19.40 -5.74
N MET A 94 19.23 20.24 -6.46
CA MET A 94 19.72 19.97 -7.82
C MET A 94 20.51 18.65 -7.85
N GLU A 95 21.49 18.50 -6.97
CA GLU A 95 22.35 17.34 -6.91
C GLU A 95 21.60 16.06 -6.53
N ASN A 96 20.66 16.16 -5.56
CA ASN A 96 19.78 15.05 -5.19
C ASN A 96 18.98 14.51 -6.38
N ILE A 97 18.49 15.37 -7.27
CA ILE A 97 17.71 14.95 -8.44
C ILE A 97 18.64 14.45 -9.54
N CYS A 98 19.75 15.14 -9.82
CA CYS A 98 20.69 14.76 -10.87
C CYS A 98 21.35 13.40 -10.63
N ILE A 99 21.66 13.04 -9.38
CA ILE A 99 22.26 11.73 -9.08
C ILE A 99 21.32 10.57 -9.46
N ALA A 100 20.01 10.77 -9.31
CA ALA A 100 19.00 9.77 -9.71
C ALA A 100 18.83 9.67 -11.23
N MET A 101 19.11 10.76 -11.96
CA MET A 101 19.12 10.77 -13.43
C MET A 101 20.35 10.07 -14.01
N GLY A 102 21.43 9.94 -13.24
CA GLY A 102 22.72 9.42 -13.69
C GLY A 102 23.54 10.40 -14.54
N HIS A 103 23.06 11.61 -14.74
CA HIS A 103 23.74 12.71 -15.43
C HIS A 103 23.23 14.06 -14.92
N ARG A 104 24.01 15.11 -15.14
CA ARG A 104 23.63 16.47 -14.77
C ARG A 104 22.89 17.14 -15.94
N ASP A 105 21.64 17.52 -15.69
CA ASP A 105 20.78 18.24 -16.63
C ASP A 105 20.02 19.34 -15.84
N GLU A 106 20.69 20.48 -15.70
CA GLU A 106 20.17 21.57 -14.86
C GLU A 106 18.89 22.20 -15.41
N GLU A 107 18.78 22.33 -16.73
CA GLU A 107 17.58 22.91 -17.34
C GLU A 107 16.35 22.05 -17.08
N LYS A 108 16.50 20.75 -17.27
CA LYS A 108 15.43 19.80 -17.00
C LYS A 108 15.03 19.80 -15.52
N VAL A 109 16.02 19.77 -14.60
CA VAL A 109 15.73 19.79 -13.16
C VAL A 109 15.07 21.12 -12.77
N LYS A 110 15.53 22.27 -13.26
CA LYS A 110 14.88 23.57 -13.04
C LYS A 110 13.44 23.59 -13.54
N GLY A 111 13.19 22.99 -14.72
CA GLY A 111 11.83 22.81 -15.24
C GLY A 111 10.94 21.95 -14.34
N MET A 112 11.47 20.85 -13.81
CA MET A 112 10.76 20.00 -12.83
C MET A 112 10.48 20.78 -11.54
N LEU A 113 11.49 21.48 -10.98
CA LEU A 113 11.32 22.26 -9.76
C LEU A 113 10.26 23.35 -9.91
N LYS A 114 10.25 24.07 -11.03
CA LYS A 114 9.24 25.09 -11.32
C LYS A 114 7.84 24.50 -11.41
N ARG A 115 7.68 23.36 -12.11
CA ARG A 115 6.38 22.68 -12.26
C ARG A 115 5.76 22.31 -10.91
N TYR A 116 6.59 21.96 -9.93
CA TYR A 116 6.13 21.46 -8.62
C TYR A 116 6.35 22.46 -7.47
N GLY A 117 6.37 23.77 -7.78
CA GLY A 117 6.39 24.83 -6.77
C GLY A 117 7.66 24.88 -5.92
N LEU A 118 8.80 24.48 -6.49
CA LEU A 118 10.13 24.50 -5.87
C LEU A 118 11.09 25.45 -6.62
N ASP A 119 10.52 26.42 -7.34
CA ASP A 119 11.33 27.40 -8.10
C ASP A 119 12.28 28.16 -7.17
N GLY A 120 13.51 28.37 -7.62
CA GLY A 120 14.57 29.02 -6.83
C GLY A 120 15.22 28.14 -5.75
N MET A 121 14.81 26.88 -5.57
CA MET A 121 15.35 26.00 -4.51
C MET A 121 16.44 25.05 -4.98
N ALA A 122 16.94 25.19 -6.21
CA ALA A 122 17.93 24.30 -6.80
C ALA A 122 19.20 24.13 -5.93
N ASP A 123 19.67 25.22 -5.35
CA ASP A 123 20.92 25.27 -4.56
C ASP A 123 20.67 25.13 -3.05
N THR A 124 19.42 24.86 -2.63
CA THR A 124 19.06 24.68 -1.23
C THR A 124 19.40 23.26 -0.77
N TYR A 125 19.89 23.12 0.48
CA TYR A 125 20.13 21.82 1.11
C TYR A 125 18.86 21.29 1.79
N PRO A 126 18.69 19.96 1.92
CA PRO A 126 17.50 19.33 2.50
C PRO A 126 17.12 19.86 3.88
N ASP A 127 18.09 20.20 4.73
CA ASP A 127 17.84 20.69 6.10
C ASP A 127 17.16 22.08 6.13
N HIS A 128 17.26 22.84 5.05
CA HIS A 128 16.63 24.14 4.92
C HIS A 128 15.24 24.08 4.26
N LEU A 129 14.76 22.89 3.92
CA LEU A 129 13.44 22.68 3.32
C LEU A 129 12.37 22.40 4.38
N SER A 130 11.15 22.85 4.15
CA SER A 130 9.98 22.38 4.91
C SER A 130 9.71 20.89 4.67
N GLY A 131 8.90 20.24 5.52
CA GLY A 131 8.52 18.83 5.36
C GLY A 131 7.92 18.55 3.97
N GLY A 132 6.95 19.36 3.52
CA GLY A 132 6.34 19.21 2.20
C GLY A 132 7.33 19.45 1.05
N GLN A 133 8.27 20.41 1.18
CA GLN A 133 9.31 20.63 0.19
C GLN A 133 10.26 19.43 0.11
N ARG A 134 10.69 18.88 1.24
CA ARG A 134 11.52 17.64 1.26
C ARG A 134 10.82 16.49 0.56
N GLN A 135 9.52 16.30 0.82
CA GLN A 135 8.73 15.27 0.17
C GLN A 135 8.67 15.46 -1.35
N ARG A 136 8.35 16.67 -1.84
CA ARG A 136 8.34 16.98 -3.28
C ARG A 136 9.69 16.69 -3.92
N VAL A 137 10.80 17.11 -3.30
CA VAL A 137 12.15 16.82 -3.79
C VAL A 137 12.42 15.31 -3.86
N ALA A 138 12.01 14.55 -2.85
CA ALA A 138 12.18 13.09 -2.85
C ALA A 138 11.34 12.40 -3.95
N MET A 139 10.12 12.86 -4.17
CA MET A 139 9.27 12.39 -5.28
C MET A 139 9.89 12.71 -6.63
N LEU A 140 10.36 13.96 -6.83
CA LEU A 140 11.02 14.36 -8.08
C LEU A 140 12.30 13.55 -8.32
N ARG A 141 13.10 13.31 -7.29
CA ARG A 141 14.28 12.44 -7.37
C ARG A 141 13.91 11.03 -7.80
N MET A 142 12.87 10.46 -7.20
CA MET A 142 12.38 9.12 -7.55
C MET A 142 11.90 9.05 -9.01
N LEU A 143 11.09 10.00 -9.46
CA LEU A 143 10.57 10.07 -10.83
C LEU A 143 11.66 10.36 -11.86
N ALA A 144 12.69 11.16 -11.50
CA ALA A 144 13.83 11.48 -12.34
C ALA A 144 14.64 10.23 -12.76
N ALA A 145 14.64 9.20 -11.93
CA ALA A 145 15.24 7.89 -12.22
C ALA A 145 14.47 7.08 -13.29
N LYS A 146 13.32 7.56 -13.76
CA LYS A 146 12.42 6.87 -14.70
C LYS A 146 12.13 5.43 -14.28
N PRO A 147 11.53 5.20 -13.11
CA PRO A 147 11.24 3.87 -12.62
C PRO A 147 10.20 3.17 -13.50
N GLU A 148 10.18 1.83 -13.45
CA GLU A 148 9.19 0.97 -14.10
C GLU A 148 8.14 0.46 -13.08
N CYS A 149 8.29 0.78 -11.79
CA CYS A 149 7.37 0.55 -10.70
C CYS A 149 7.68 1.54 -9.57
N ILE A 150 6.67 2.01 -8.86
CA ILE A 150 6.82 2.92 -7.72
C ILE A 150 6.31 2.25 -6.45
N LEU A 151 7.11 2.34 -5.39
CA LEU A 151 6.79 1.85 -4.05
C LEU A 151 6.81 3.03 -3.08
N LEU A 152 5.68 3.30 -2.43
CA LEU A 152 5.50 4.40 -1.50
C LEU A 152 5.23 3.83 -0.11
N TYR A 153 6.13 4.06 0.84
CA TYR A 153 5.94 3.63 2.22
C TYR A 153 5.54 4.81 3.09
N GLU A 154 4.28 4.82 3.53
CA GLU A 154 3.70 5.86 4.38
C GLU A 154 4.04 7.29 3.92
N PRO A 155 3.72 7.63 2.67
CA PRO A 155 4.24 8.85 2.03
C PRO A 155 3.83 10.13 2.73
N PHE A 156 2.75 10.14 3.52
CA PHE A 156 2.21 11.33 4.15
C PHE A 156 2.23 11.30 5.69
N SER A 157 2.85 10.29 6.31
CA SER A 157 2.81 10.09 7.76
C SER A 157 3.47 11.21 8.58
N ALA A 158 4.42 11.94 7.97
CA ALA A 158 5.15 13.02 8.62
C ALA A 158 4.53 14.43 8.38
N LEU A 159 3.33 14.50 7.77
CA LEU A 159 2.69 15.75 7.41
C LEU A 159 1.47 16.06 8.29
N ASP A 160 1.27 17.35 8.53
CA ASP A 160 0.06 17.86 9.14
C ASP A 160 -1.16 17.64 8.21
N GLU A 161 -2.33 17.40 8.79
CA GLU A 161 -3.56 17.07 8.06
C GLU A 161 -3.94 18.08 6.96
N HIS A 162 -3.69 19.38 7.20
CA HIS A 162 -3.96 20.42 6.20
C HIS A 162 -3.04 20.33 4.97
N VAL A 163 -1.77 19.96 5.18
CA VAL A 163 -0.77 19.81 4.11
C VAL A 163 -0.99 18.50 3.36
N LYS A 164 -1.44 17.48 4.04
CA LYS A 164 -1.63 16.12 3.54
C LYS A 164 -2.50 16.07 2.29
N ARG A 165 -3.69 16.68 2.32
CA ARG A 165 -4.62 16.68 1.18
C ARG A 165 -4.04 17.35 -0.07
N SER A 166 -3.30 18.46 0.10
CA SER A 166 -2.61 19.10 -1.01
C SER A 166 -1.55 18.18 -1.60
N MET A 167 -0.77 17.52 -0.74
CA MET A 167 0.30 16.60 -1.16
C MET A 167 -0.24 15.32 -1.82
N GLU A 168 -1.40 14.82 -1.38
CA GLU A 168 -2.08 13.71 -2.05
C GLU A 168 -2.46 14.08 -3.49
N SER A 169 -3.06 15.27 -3.67
CA SER A 169 -3.43 15.75 -5.02
C SER A 169 -2.21 15.96 -5.90
N GLU A 170 -1.13 16.53 -5.34
CA GLU A 170 0.14 16.70 -6.05
C GLU A 170 0.77 15.35 -6.45
N LEU A 171 0.74 14.36 -5.55
CA LEU A 171 1.21 13.01 -5.89
C LEU A 171 0.40 12.42 -7.05
N MET A 172 -0.93 12.53 -7.01
CA MET A 172 -1.79 12.02 -8.08
C MET A 172 -1.51 12.74 -9.40
N GLU A 173 -1.28 14.06 -9.38
CA GLU A 173 -0.85 14.81 -10.56
C GLU A 173 0.50 14.31 -11.10
N MET A 174 1.48 14.06 -10.22
CA MET A 174 2.78 13.50 -10.61
C MET A 174 2.68 12.11 -11.22
N LEU A 175 1.68 11.33 -10.82
CA LEU A 175 1.45 9.96 -11.30
C LEU A 175 0.53 9.89 -12.53
N THR A 176 -0.09 11.01 -12.95
CA THR A 176 -1.06 11.01 -14.07
C THR A 176 -0.46 10.44 -15.38
N ASP A 177 0.81 10.74 -15.66
CA ASP A 177 1.52 10.24 -16.84
C ASP A 177 2.33 8.95 -16.57
N PHE A 178 2.18 8.36 -15.39
CA PHE A 178 2.93 7.17 -14.97
C PHE A 178 2.10 5.91 -15.19
N HIS A 179 2.28 5.28 -16.34
CA HIS A 179 1.55 4.07 -16.75
C HIS A 179 2.29 2.78 -16.35
N ASN A 180 2.50 2.61 -15.06
CA ASN A 180 3.18 1.44 -14.49
C ASN A 180 2.65 1.16 -13.07
N PRO A 181 2.89 -0.05 -12.52
CA PRO A 181 2.43 -0.39 -11.18
C PRO A 181 2.92 0.57 -10.10
N VAL A 182 1.99 1.01 -9.26
CA VAL A 182 2.28 1.76 -8.04
C VAL A 182 1.75 0.98 -6.84
N ILE A 183 2.61 0.69 -5.88
CA ILE A 183 2.19 0.11 -4.60
C ILE A 183 2.42 1.14 -3.51
N PHE A 184 1.38 1.44 -2.75
CA PHE A 184 1.56 2.27 -1.58
C PHE A 184 1.05 1.61 -0.31
N VAL A 185 1.74 1.90 0.79
CA VAL A 185 1.40 1.46 2.13
C VAL A 185 0.99 2.67 2.94
N SER A 186 -0.20 2.62 3.52
CA SER A 186 -0.65 3.60 4.51
C SER A 186 -1.44 2.89 5.61
N HIS A 187 -1.44 3.48 6.81
CA HIS A 187 -2.32 3.09 7.91
C HIS A 187 -3.58 3.98 7.97
N ASN A 188 -3.64 5.03 7.14
CA ASN A 188 -4.78 5.92 7.05
C ASN A 188 -5.78 5.42 5.99
N ARG A 189 -6.94 4.94 6.44
CA ARG A 189 -7.98 4.39 5.57
C ARG A 189 -8.51 5.41 4.53
N ASP A 190 -8.55 6.69 4.90
CA ASP A 190 -9.07 7.74 4.01
C ASP A 190 -8.10 8.01 2.86
N GLU A 191 -6.78 7.98 3.11
CA GLU A 191 -5.76 8.00 2.06
C GLU A 191 -5.92 6.81 1.11
N VAL A 192 -6.05 5.61 1.70
CA VAL A 192 -6.22 4.37 0.94
C VAL A 192 -7.45 4.45 0.03
N TYR A 193 -8.59 4.91 0.56
CA TYR A 193 -9.81 5.04 -0.22
C TYR A 193 -9.71 6.08 -1.34
N ARG A 194 -8.99 7.21 -1.11
CA ARG A 194 -8.84 8.26 -2.11
C ARG A 194 -7.86 7.86 -3.23
N LEU A 195 -6.73 7.25 -2.88
CA LEU A 195 -5.62 7.07 -3.80
C LEU A 195 -5.60 5.71 -4.50
N ALA A 196 -6.00 4.64 -3.82
CA ALA A 196 -5.94 3.30 -4.39
C ALA A 196 -7.08 3.03 -5.39
N GLU A 197 -6.81 2.20 -6.37
CA GLU A 197 -7.79 1.57 -7.24
C GLU A 197 -8.17 0.19 -6.69
N ARG A 198 -7.17 -0.57 -6.21
CA ARG A 198 -7.34 -1.88 -5.60
C ARG A 198 -6.61 -1.96 -4.26
N ILE A 199 -7.05 -2.86 -3.41
CA ILE A 199 -6.52 -3.01 -2.06
C ILE A 199 -6.29 -4.49 -1.74
N GLY A 200 -5.15 -4.78 -1.10
CA GLY A 200 -4.88 -6.05 -0.43
C GLY A 200 -4.53 -5.82 1.04
N SER A 201 -4.93 -6.72 1.92
CA SER A 201 -4.51 -6.71 3.33
C SER A 201 -3.45 -7.76 3.61
N ILE A 202 -2.50 -7.44 4.49
CA ILE A 202 -1.59 -8.45 5.03
C ILE A 202 -2.06 -8.79 6.44
N GLU A 203 -2.51 -10.02 6.61
CA GLU A 203 -3.03 -10.59 7.85
C GLU A 203 -2.15 -11.76 8.25
N ARG A 204 -1.55 -11.67 9.46
CA ARG A 204 -0.63 -12.72 9.98
C ARG A 204 0.44 -13.15 8.97
N GLY A 205 0.94 -12.19 8.21
CA GLY A 205 1.98 -12.42 7.21
C GLY A 205 1.48 -12.89 5.84
N VAL A 206 0.19 -13.10 5.64
CA VAL A 206 -0.35 -13.54 4.34
C VAL A 206 -1.05 -12.37 3.66
N LEU A 207 -0.68 -12.10 2.42
CA LEU A 207 -1.39 -11.12 1.60
C LEU A 207 -2.71 -11.72 1.12
N SER A 208 -3.82 -11.04 1.41
CA SER A 208 -5.13 -11.37 0.84
C SER A 208 -5.17 -11.11 -0.66
N THR A 209 -6.16 -11.67 -1.35
CA THR A 209 -6.43 -11.32 -2.74
C THR A 209 -6.64 -9.81 -2.89
N VAL A 210 -5.92 -9.20 -3.84
CA VAL A 210 -6.07 -7.78 -4.16
C VAL A 210 -7.39 -7.56 -4.89
N ARG A 211 -8.27 -6.70 -4.34
CA ARG A 211 -9.64 -6.47 -4.81
C ARG A 211 -9.89 -5.00 -5.12
N ASP A 212 -10.95 -4.71 -5.88
CA ASP A 212 -11.45 -3.34 -6.04
C ASP A 212 -11.67 -2.67 -4.67
N LYS A 213 -11.34 -1.39 -4.56
CA LYS A 213 -11.41 -0.66 -3.29
C LYS A 213 -12.83 -0.58 -2.72
N LYS A 214 -13.84 -0.38 -3.57
CA LYS A 214 -15.24 -0.31 -3.09
C LYS A 214 -15.68 -1.66 -2.53
N ASP A 215 -15.34 -2.75 -3.24
CA ASP A 215 -15.63 -4.10 -2.76
C ASP A 215 -14.89 -4.40 -1.45
N PHE A 216 -13.63 -3.99 -1.33
CA PHE A 216 -12.85 -4.17 -0.10
C PHE A 216 -13.47 -3.45 1.10
N PHE A 217 -13.89 -2.18 0.92
CA PHE A 217 -14.50 -1.39 1.99
C PHE A 217 -15.92 -1.80 2.34
N MET A 218 -16.70 -2.23 1.35
CA MET A 218 -18.11 -2.61 1.55
C MET A 218 -18.28 -4.06 2.03
N ARG A 219 -17.32 -4.94 1.73
CA ARG A 219 -17.40 -6.37 2.00
C ARG A 219 -16.07 -6.90 2.54
N PRO A 220 -15.69 -6.53 3.78
CA PRO A 220 -14.51 -7.10 4.41
C PRO A 220 -14.68 -8.61 4.60
N MET A 221 -13.66 -9.38 4.27
CA MET A 221 -13.70 -10.86 4.30
C MET A 221 -13.13 -11.44 5.61
N SER A 222 -12.63 -10.58 6.50
CA SER A 222 -12.12 -10.98 7.82
C SER A 222 -12.41 -9.91 8.86
N VAL A 223 -12.34 -10.28 10.14
CA VAL A 223 -12.42 -9.33 11.26
C VAL A 223 -11.31 -8.27 11.14
N GLU A 224 -10.10 -8.71 10.77
CA GLU A 224 -8.96 -7.81 10.60
C GLU A 224 -9.23 -6.78 9.48
N GLN A 225 -9.82 -7.21 8.34
CA GLN A 225 -10.23 -6.27 7.28
C GLN A 225 -11.32 -5.31 7.75
N ALA A 226 -12.33 -5.81 8.47
CA ALA A 226 -13.40 -4.98 9.02
C ALA A 226 -12.86 -3.88 9.94
N LEU A 227 -11.92 -4.22 10.82
CA LEU A 227 -11.23 -3.24 11.67
C LEU A 227 -10.42 -2.23 10.86
N LEU A 228 -9.70 -2.69 9.82
CA LEU A 228 -8.90 -1.81 8.94
C LEU A 228 -9.75 -0.80 8.17
N VAL A 229 -10.95 -1.18 7.74
CA VAL A 229 -11.89 -0.26 7.08
C VAL A 229 -12.70 0.60 8.06
N GLY A 230 -12.51 0.39 9.38
CA GLY A 230 -13.09 1.20 10.45
C GLY A 230 -14.43 0.71 10.97
N CYS A 231 -14.78 -0.56 10.75
CA CYS A 231 -15.89 -1.18 11.44
C CYS A 231 -15.51 -1.40 12.91
N ASN A 232 -16.15 -0.66 13.80
CA ASN A 232 -15.93 -0.78 15.25
C ASN A 232 -16.97 -1.68 15.92
N ASN A 233 -18.10 -1.92 15.25
CA ASN A 233 -19.20 -2.75 15.74
C ASN A 233 -19.05 -4.15 15.17
N ILE A 234 -18.29 -4.98 15.86
CA ILE A 234 -18.01 -6.37 15.47
C ILE A 234 -18.41 -7.25 16.66
N SER A 235 -19.17 -8.29 16.40
CA SER A 235 -19.59 -9.25 17.42
C SER A 235 -19.45 -10.68 16.93
N GLU A 236 -19.04 -11.57 17.82
CA GLU A 236 -19.13 -13.01 17.59
C GLU A 236 -20.60 -13.41 17.53
N LEU A 237 -20.99 -14.22 16.53
CA LEU A 237 -22.34 -14.70 16.41
C LEU A 237 -22.44 -16.16 16.85
N LYS A 238 -23.38 -16.45 17.75
CA LYS A 238 -23.73 -17.81 18.16
C LYS A 238 -25.17 -18.14 17.77
N TRP A 239 -25.36 -19.21 17.04
CA TRP A 239 -26.69 -19.69 16.71
C TRP A 239 -27.46 -20.07 17.97
N GLN A 240 -28.65 -19.49 18.19
CA GLN A 240 -29.59 -19.92 19.22
C GLN A 240 -30.56 -20.94 18.67
N ASP A 241 -31.03 -20.75 17.44
CA ASP A 241 -31.88 -21.66 16.70
C ASP A 241 -31.67 -21.51 15.19
N LYS A 242 -32.60 -22.04 14.37
CA LYS A 242 -32.48 -22.00 12.90
C LYS A 242 -32.48 -20.61 12.28
N ASN A 243 -33.12 -19.65 12.94
CA ASN A 243 -33.36 -18.33 12.39
C ASN A 243 -32.84 -17.22 13.30
N HIS A 244 -32.27 -17.54 14.48
CA HIS A 244 -31.82 -16.54 15.42
C HIS A 244 -30.34 -16.71 15.76
N VAL A 245 -29.62 -15.61 15.77
CA VAL A 245 -28.22 -15.53 16.19
C VAL A 245 -28.07 -14.56 17.36
N LEU A 246 -27.29 -14.95 18.35
CA LEU A 246 -26.89 -14.09 19.46
C LEU A 246 -25.57 -13.40 19.07
N ALA A 247 -25.56 -12.07 19.04
CA ALA A 247 -24.36 -11.27 19.00
C ALA A 247 -23.80 -11.16 20.42
N VAL A 248 -22.71 -11.87 20.69
CA VAL A 248 -22.23 -12.16 22.05
C VAL A 248 -21.80 -10.87 22.78
N GLU A 249 -21.05 -10.01 22.08
CA GLU A 249 -20.54 -8.76 22.67
C GLU A 249 -21.65 -7.70 22.88
N TRP A 250 -22.78 -7.85 22.20
CA TRP A 250 -23.92 -6.93 22.31
C TRP A 250 -25.07 -7.47 23.14
N ASP A 251 -24.98 -8.73 23.57
CA ASP A 251 -26.05 -9.45 24.28
C ASP A 251 -27.42 -9.28 23.60
N SER A 252 -27.41 -9.35 22.27
CA SER A 252 -28.59 -9.06 21.44
C SER A 252 -28.84 -10.17 20.45
N VAL A 253 -30.13 -10.53 20.30
CA VAL A 253 -30.54 -11.58 19.36
C VAL A 253 -31.06 -10.94 18.08
N PHE A 254 -30.60 -11.43 16.94
CA PHE A 254 -31.05 -11.01 15.63
C PHE A 254 -31.71 -12.16 14.88
N GLU A 255 -32.79 -11.84 14.18
CA GLU A 255 -33.42 -12.77 13.23
C GLU A 255 -32.63 -12.71 11.90
N VAL A 256 -32.28 -13.88 11.37
CA VAL A 256 -31.53 -14.02 10.11
C VAL A 256 -32.46 -14.60 9.07
N THR A 257 -32.61 -13.92 7.94
CA THR A 257 -33.44 -14.40 6.83
C THR A 257 -32.69 -15.43 5.97
N ASP A 258 -33.44 -16.30 5.25
CA ASP A 258 -32.85 -17.30 4.35
C ASP A 258 -31.91 -16.67 3.30
N GLU A 259 -32.24 -15.49 2.82
CA GLU A 259 -31.42 -14.73 1.85
C GLU A 259 -30.06 -14.29 2.44
N GLN A 260 -30.01 -13.94 3.70
CA GLN A 260 -28.78 -13.62 4.44
C GLN A 260 -27.96 -14.88 4.75
N LEU A 261 -28.64 -16.01 4.96
CA LEU A 261 -27.99 -17.31 5.13
C LEU A 261 -27.32 -17.82 3.86
N GLU A 262 -27.95 -17.66 2.70
CA GLU A 262 -27.36 -18.02 1.41
C GLU A 262 -26.14 -17.15 1.07
N GLN A 263 -26.19 -15.85 1.34
CA GLN A 263 -25.04 -14.95 1.15
C GLN A 263 -23.88 -15.29 2.10
N THR A 264 -24.17 -15.75 3.31
CA THR A 264 -23.18 -16.19 4.28
C THR A 264 -22.58 -17.55 3.89
N ALA A 265 -23.40 -18.49 3.40
CA ALA A 265 -22.97 -19.81 2.95
C ALA A 265 -22.08 -19.76 1.70
N MET A 266 -22.35 -18.86 0.75
CA MET A 266 -21.51 -18.65 -0.45
C MET A 266 -20.12 -18.11 -0.15
N SER A 267 -19.91 -17.49 1.02
CA SER A 267 -18.58 -17.05 1.47
C SER A 267 -17.77 -18.14 2.18
N MET A 268 -18.35 -19.35 2.38
CA MET A 268 -17.81 -20.42 3.23
C MET A 268 -17.21 -21.61 2.50
N ASP A 269 -17.03 -21.59 1.19
CA ASP A 269 -16.32 -22.65 0.49
C ASP A 269 -14.83 -22.69 0.89
N GLY A 270 -14.56 -23.41 2.00
CA GLY A 270 -13.20 -23.80 2.40
C GLY A 270 -12.77 -23.54 3.83
N ILE A 271 -13.61 -23.05 4.73
CA ILE A 271 -13.23 -22.80 6.13
C ILE A 271 -14.14 -23.61 7.08
N SER A 272 -13.49 -24.44 7.94
CA SER A 272 -14.11 -25.18 9.06
C SER A 272 -14.99 -24.26 9.92
N PRO A 273 -16.05 -24.75 10.57
CA PRO A 273 -17.13 -23.94 11.16
C PRO A 273 -16.70 -23.22 12.46
N VAL A 274 -15.91 -22.18 12.31
CA VAL A 274 -15.80 -21.08 13.28
C VAL A 274 -16.21 -19.85 12.51
N SER A 275 -17.53 -19.66 12.41
CA SER A 275 -18.12 -18.63 11.57
C SER A 275 -18.06 -17.30 12.28
N TYR A 276 -17.17 -16.42 11.85
CA TYR A 276 -17.30 -14.98 12.12
C TYR A 276 -18.16 -14.39 11.01
N THR A 277 -19.43 -14.13 11.29
CA THR A 277 -20.31 -13.37 10.43
C THR A 277 -20.34 -11.94 10.91
N HIS A 278 -20.03 -10.98 10.00
CA HIS A 278 -20.11 -9.56 10.30
C HIS A 278 -21.52 -9.05 10.02
N LEU A 279 -22.22 -8.60 11.04
CA LEU A 279 -23.36 -7.72 10.89
C LEU A 279 -22.87 -6.28 10.91
N THR A 280 -22.76 -5.64 9.75
CA THR A 280 -22.70 -4.19 9.66
C THR A 280 -24.13 -3.69 9.75
N LEU A 281 -24.55 -3.22 10.92
CA LEU A 281 -25.78 -2.45 11.01
C LEU A 281 -25.58 -1.12 10.26
N PRO A 282 -26.54 -0.69 9.42
CA PRO A 282 -26.52 0.65 8.88
C PRO A 282 -26.48 1.64 10.05
N THR A 283 -25.63 2.66 9.95
CA THR A 283 -25.57 3.75 10.91
C THR A 283 -26.96 4.36 10.98
N ILE A 284 -27.68 4.13 12.06
CA ILE A 284 -28.92 4.85 12.35
C ILE A 284 -28.44 6.25 12.74
N GLU A 285 -28.65 7.23 11.87
CA GLU A 285 -28.49 8.61 12.25
C GLU A 285 -29.46 8.91 13.40
N PRO A 286 -29.00 9.51 14.52
CA PRO A 286 -29.92 9.93 15.55
C PRO A 286 -30.80 11.04 14.97
N VAL A 287 -32.12 10.88 15.13
CA VAL A 287 -33.15 11.89 14.85
C VAL A 287 -33.02 13.05 15.82
#